data_b76848f6beeceac0e767900f0928f717
#
_entry.id   b76848f6beeceac0e767900f0928f717
#
_cell.length_a   1.000
_cell.length_b   1.000
_cell.length_c   1.000
_cell.angle_alpha   90.00
_cell.angle_beta   90.00
_cell.angle_gamma   90.00
#
_symmetry.space_group_name_H-M   'P 1'
#
loop_
_entity.id
_entity.type
_entity.pdbx_description
1 polymer ?
#
loop_
_entity_poly.entity_id
_entity_poly.type
_entity_poly.pdbx_seq_one_letter_code
_entity_poly.pdbx_strand_id
1 'polypeptide(L)'
;LRLVGSEMCIRDRKLAKEAELDLVKIAPQAKPPVCKIIDYGKYRYELARKEKEARKKQKTMEIKEVRLSPNIDTNDLNTKVNQARKFLTHGDKVKVTLRFRGRELAHVEQTKGILDEFAEKLSDIAVIDKPAKFEGRSMIMFLTEKR
;
A
#
# COMPACT_ATOMS: atom_id res chain seq x y z
N LEU A 1 11.52 34.12 9.18
CA LEU A 1 10.50 35.03 9.74
C LEU A 1 9.11 34.49 9.45
N ARG A 2 8.29 34.39 10.47
CA ARG A 2 6.92 33.89 10.36
C ARG A 2 5.97 35.09 10.51
N LEU A 3 5.26 35.44 9.45
CA LEU A 3 4.43 36.64 9.37
C LEU A 3 2.93 36.26 9.31
N VAL A 4 2.09 37.05 10.00
CA VAL A 4 0.72 36.70 10.30
C VAL A 4 -0.20 37.93 10.14
N GLY A 5 -1.18 37.86 9.19
CA GLY A 5 -2.26 38.85 9.06
C GLY A 5 -2.41 39.53 7.71
N SER A 6 -3.63 40.04 7.38
CA SER A 6 -3.97 40.58 6.07
C SER A 6 -3.40 41.98 5.76
N GLU A 7 -3.22 42.83 6.75
CA GLU A 7 -2.56 44.14 6.58
C GLU A 7 -1.02 44.03 6.50
N MET A 8 -0.46 42.96 7.00
CA MET A 8 0.96 42.63 6.88
C MET A 8 1.41 42.28 5.46
N CYS A 9 0.52 41.83 4.56
CA CYS A 9 0.91 41.41 3.19
C CYS A 9 1.60 42.49 2.37
N ILE A 10 1.30 43.78 2.57
CA ILE A 10 1.96 44.89 1.83
C ILE A 10 3.36 45.13 2.39
N ARG A 11 3.50 45.11 3.72
CA ARG A 11 4.77 45.26 4.40
C ARG A 11 5.66 44.03 4.15
N ASP A 12 5.11 42.86 4.16
CA ASP A 12 5.77 41.60 3.90
C ASP A 12 6.31 41.51 2.47
N ARG A 13 5.55 42.01 1.49
CA ARG A 13 6.00 42.09 0.08
C ARG A 13 7.18 43.06 -0.09
N LYS A 14 7.19 44.17 0.66
CA LYS A 14 8.34 45.09 0.64
C LYS A 14 9.58 44.42 1.21
N LEU A 15 9.46 43.76 2.36
CA LEU A 15 10.55 43.02 3.01
C LEU A 15 11.07 41.88 2.12
N ALA A 16 10.19 41.16 1.44
CA ALA A 16 10.60 40.10 0.52
C ALA A 16 11.38 40.65 -0.69
N LYS A 17 10.95 41.81 -1.25
CA LYS A 17 11.68 42.49 -2.32
C LYS A 17 13.03 43.03 -1.87
N GLU A 18 13.12 43.61 -0.70
CA GLU A 18 14.38 44.10 -0.11
C GLU A 18 15.38 42.98 0.15
N ALA A 19 14.88 41.77 0.47
CA ALA A 19 15.69 40.58 0.68
C ALA A 19 15.97 39.78 -0.61
N GLU A 20 15.45 40.20 -1.76
CA GLU A 20 15.50 39.47 -3.05
C GLU A 20 14.98 38.03 -2.93
N LEU A 21 13.94 37.82 -2.10
CA LEU A 21 13.31 36.52 -1.83
C LEU A 21 11.81 36.56 -2.14
N ASP A 22 11.23 35.37 -2.25
CA ASP A 22 9.82 35.20 -2.50
C ASP A 22 9.00 35.16 -1.21
N LEU A 23 7.79 35.74 -1.26
CA LEU A 23 6.79 35.61 -0.20
C LEU A 23 5.86 34.44 -0.51
N VAL A 24 5.99 33.36 0.25
CA VAL A 24 5.21 32.13 0.06
C VAL A 24 4.17 31.95 1.15
N LYS A 25 2.94 31.74 0.75
CA LYS A 25 1.82 31.47 1.64
C LYS A 25 1.77 29.96 1.94
N ILE A 26 2.17 29.56 3.17
CA ILE A 26 2.27 28.14 3.56
C ILE A 26 0.94 27.59 4.05
N ALA A 27 0.22 28.34 4.86
CA ALA A 27 -1.07 27.92 5.41
C ALA A 27 -2.16 28.95 5.11
N PRO A 28 -2.84 28.85 3.95
CA PRO A 28 -3.87 29.81 3.56
C PRO A 28 -5.14 29.74 4.40
N GLN A 29 -5.43 28.57 4.97
CA GLN A 29 -6.65 28.34 5.79
C GLN A 29 -6.45 28.63 7.26
N ALA A 30 -5.22 28.87 7.71
CA ALA A 30 -4.98 29.28 9.09
C ALA A 30 -5.53 30.69 9.33
N LYS A 31 -6.16 30.90 10.47
CA LYS A 31 -6.61 32.22 10.93
C LYS A 31 -5.71 32.66 12.10
N PRO A 32 -4.81 33.60 11.88
CA PRO A 32 -4.49 34.32 10.63
C PRO A 32 -3.60 33.50 9.67
N PRO A 33 -3.61 33.82 8.35
CA PRO A 33 -2.86 33.08 7.35
C PRO A 33 -1.34 33.22 7.57
N VAL A 34 -0.59 32.14 7.38
CA VAL A 34 0.86 32.10 7.60
C VAL A 34 1.61 32.23 6.29
N CYS A 35 2.45 33.27 6.17
CA CYS A 35 3.36 33.48 5.04
C CYS A 35 4.81 33.34 5.50
N LYS A 36 5.70 32.96 4.60
CA LYS A 36 7.13 32.85 4.86
C LYS A 36 7.91 33.45 3.69
N ILE A 37 8.95 34.23 4.05
CA ILE A 37 9.89 34.80 3.05
C ILE A 37 11.01 33.77 2.85
N ILE A 38 11.07 33.19 1.66
CA ILE A 38 12.02 32.13 1.29
C ILE A 38 12.25 32.16 -0.22
N ASP A 39 13.35 31.58 -0.67
CA ASP A 39 13.54 31.21 -2.06
C ASP A 39 12.56 30.10 -2.42
N TYR A 40 11.60 30.40 -3.30
CA TYR A 40 10.54 29.47 -3.70
C TYR A 40 11.10 28.27 -4.45
N GLY A 41 12.12 28.44 -5.27
CA GLY A 41 12.76 27.36 -6.01
C GLY A 41 13.39 26.34 -5.07
N LYS A 42 14.14 26.81 -4.07
CA LYS A 42 14.75 25.96 -3.05
C LYS A 42 13.71 25.26 -2.18
N TYR A 43 12.68 26.00 -1.75
CA TYR A 43 11.59 25.44 -0.96
C TYR A 43 10.84 24.33 -1.70
N ARG A 44 10.51 24.53 -2.99
CA ARG A 44 9.87 23.53 -3.82
C ARG A 44 10.72 22.28 -3.97
N TYR A 45 12.03 22.44 -4.15
CA TYR A 45 12.97 21.33 -4.22
C TYR A 45 13.03 20.54 -2.91
N GLU A 46 13.13 21.24 -1.78
CA GLU A 46 13.16 20.60 -0.46
C GLU A 46 11.85 19.87 -0.14
N LEU A 47 10.69 20.43 -0.52
CA LEU A 47 9.39 19.75 -0.40
C LEU A 47 9.33 18.48 -1.22
N ALA A 48 9.70 18.54 -2.49
CA ALA A 48 9.72 17.39 -3.37
C ALA A 48 10.68 16.29 -2.87
N ARG A 49 11.83 16.70 -2.32
CA ARG A 49 12.79 15.79 -1.71
C ARG A 49 12.21 15.11 -0.47
N LYS A 50 11.59 15.87 0.45
CA LYS A 50 10.93 15.34 1.65
C LYS A 50 9.79 14.38 1.30
N GLU A 51 8.98 14.74 0.31
CA GLU A 51 7.89 13.88 -0.17
C GLU A 51 8.41 12.57 -0.76
N LYS A 52 9.48 12.65 -1.57
CA LYS A 52 10.14 11.47 -2.13
C LYS A 52 10.74 10.57 -1.04
N GLU A 53 11.36 11.16 -0.01
CA GLU A 53 11.88 10.42 1.14
C GLU A 53 10.76 9.80 1.99
N ALA A 54 9.68 10.53 2.23
CA ALA A 54 8.51 10.02 2.93
C ALA A 54 7.87 8.84 2.18
N ARG A 55 7.72 8.96 0.85
CA ARG A 55 7.22 7.88 -0.02
C ARG A 55 8.13 6.64 0.02
N LYS A 56 9.46 6.82 0.04
CA LYS A 56 10.41 5.69 0.17
C LYS A 56 10.34 4.99 1.53
N LYS A 57 10.08 5.75 2.59
CA LYS A 57 9.94 5.22 3.97
C LYS A 57 8.57 4.58 4.21
N GLN A 58 7.57 4.90 3.40
CA GLN A 58 6.24 4.34 3.52
C GLN A 58 6.28 2.87 3.09
N LYS A 59 6.09 1.97 4.04
CA LYS A 59 5.96 0.54 3.78
C LYS A 59 4.64 0.31 3.05
N THR A 60 4.68 0.14 1.73
CA THR A 60 3.51 -0.20 0.92
C THR A 60 3.23 -1.69 1.05
N MET A 61 2.03 -2.04 1.50
CA MET A 61 1.57 -3.43 1.46
C MET A 61 1.23 -3.78 0.00
N GLU A 62 1.96 -4.73 -0.56
CA GLU A 62 1.68 -5.26 -1.89
C GLU A 62 0.80 -6.51 -1.80
N ILE A 63 0.04 -6.77 -2.86
CA ILE A 63 -0.72 -8.01 -3.00
C ILE A 63 0.08 -8.96 -3.86
N LYS A 64 0.62 -10.02 -3.24
CA LYS A 64 1.37 -11.08 -3.95
C LYS A 64 0.43 -12.21 -4.31
N GLU A 65 0.47 -12.67 -5.58
CA GLU A 65 -0.38 -13.76 -6.04
C GLU A 65 0.36 -15.09 -5.96
N VAL A 66 -0.30 -16.08 -5.34
CA VAL A 66 0.13 -17.48 -5.33
C VAL A 66 -0.91 -18.29 -6.09
N ARG A 67 -0.49 -18.89 -7.19
CA ARG A 67 -1.37 -19.73 -8.05
C ARG A 67 -1.24 -21.19 -7.69
N LEU A 68 -2.39 -21.83 -7.52
CA LEU A 68 -2.52 -23.26 -7.26
C LEU A 68 -3.25 -23.95 -8.43
N SER A 69 -2.99 -25.23 -8.61
CA SER A 69 -3.72 -26.12 -9.53
C SER A 69 -4.67 -27.00 -8.72
N PRO A 70 -5.84 -27.43 -9.28
CA PRO A 70 -6.73 -28.38 -8.65
C PRO A 70 -6.10 -29.75 -8.34
N ASN A 71 -5.12 -30.16 -9.15
CA ASN A 71 -4.38 -31.43 -9.01
C ASN A 71 -2.95 -31.18 -8.51
N ILE A 72 -2.80 -30.31 -7.50
CA ILE A 72 -1.48 -29.99 -6.94
C ILE A 72 -0.97 -31.15 -6.08
N ASP A 73 0.32 -31.47 -6.23
CA ASP A 73 0.98 -32.45 -5.39
C ASP A 73 1.31 -31.85 -4.01
N THR A 74 1.37 -32.68 -2.97
CA THR A 74 1.66 -32.26 -1.60
C THR A 74 2.98 -31.52 -1.45
N ASN A 75 4.02 -31.93 -2.18
CA ASN A 75 5.32 -31.26 -2.19
C ASN A 75 5.22 -29.85 -2.77
N ASP A 76 4.48 -29.71 -3.86
CA ASP A 76 4.28 -28.42 -4.54
C ASP A 76 3.42 -27.49 -3.67
N LEU A 77 2.38 -28.05 -3.02
CA LEU A 77 1.57 -27.32 -2.04
C LEU A 77 2.43 -26.77 -0.91
N ASN A 78 3.30 -27.59 -0.32
CA ASN A 78 4.22 -27.15 0.74
C ASN A 78 5.20 -26.06 0.27
N THR A 79 5.70 -26.17 -0.96
CA THR A 79 6.54 -25.13 -1.57
C THR A 79 5.79 -23.81 -1.70
N LYS A 80 4.51 -23.86 -2.14
CA LYS A 80 3.65 -22.67 -2.24
C LYS A 80 3.29 -22.10 -0.88
N VAL A 81 3.07 -22.94 0.13
CA VAL A 81 2.89 -22.52 1.53
C VAL A 81 4.12 -21.76 2.03
N ASN A 82 5.33 -22.29 1.80
CA ASN A 82 6.56 -21.63 2.20
C ASN A 82 6.77 -20.28 1.47
N GLN A 83 6.39 -20.21 0.20
CA GLN A 83 6.42 -18.96 -0.57
C GLN A 83 5.44 -17.93 0.01
N ALA A 84 4.20 -18.34 0.31
CA ALA A 84 3.20 -17.48 0.93
C ALA A 84 3.64 -17.01 2.33
N ARG A 85 4.27 -17.90 3.12
CA ARG A 85 4.83 -17.58 4.43
C ARG A 85 5.86 -16.46 4.35
N LYS A 86 6.77 -16.49 3.38
CA LYS A 86 7.75 -15.41 3.15
C LYS A 86 7.07 -14.07 2.82
N PHE A 87 6.03 -14.09 1.99
CA PHE A 87 5.30 -12.85 1.65
C PHE A 87 4.55 -12.26 2.85
N LEU A 88 3.90 -13.11 3.64
CA LEU A 88 3.20 -12.68 4.85
C LEU A 88 4.18 -12.12 5.91
N THR A 89 5.31 -12.77 6.12
CA THR A 89 6.36 -12.27 7.04
C THR A 89 6.95 -10.93 6.58
N HIS A 90 6.96 -10.67 5.27
CA HIS A 90 7.36 -9.38 4.72
C HIS A 90 6.30 -8.29 4.94
N GLY A 91 5.09 -8.67 5.32
CA GLY A 91 3.94 -7.80 5.58
C GLY A 91 3.10 -7.52 4.34
N ASP A 92 3.21 -8.36 3.31
CA ASP A 92 2.39 -8.29 2.10
C ASP A 92 1.10 -9.10 2.28
N LYS A 93 0.05 -8.75 1.51
CA LYS A 93 -1.16 -9.57 1.40
C LYS A 93 -0.95 -10.65 0.35
N VAL A 94 -1.43 -11.85 0.64
CA VAL A 94 -1.36 -12.98 -0.28
C VAL A 94 -2.73 -13.25 -0.90
N LYS A 95 -2.79 -13.16 -2.24
CA LYS A 95 -3.94 -13.58 -3.04
C LYS A 95 -3.68 -15.00 -3.53
N VAL A 96 -4.42 -15.96 -3.00
CA VAL A 96 -4.37 -17.35 -3.45
C VAL A 96 -5.38 -17.55 -4.55
N THR A 97 -4.93 -17.97 -5.73
CA THR A 97 -5.76 -18.17 -6.91
C THR A 97 -5.68 -19.64 -7.32
N LEU A 98 -6.79 -20.33 -7.23
CA LEU A 98 -6.96 -21.69 -7.75
C LEU A 98 -7.64 -21.61 -9.10
N ARG A 99 -6.95 -21.96 -10.19
CA ARG A 99 -7.46 -21.83 -11.56
C ARG A 99 -7.92 -23.20 -12.08
N PHE A 100 -9.18 -23.25 -12.51
CA PHE A 100 -9.79 -24.44 -13.10
C PHE A 100 -9.65 -24.45 -14.63
N ARG A 101 -9.43 -25.63 -15.20
CA ARG A 101 -9.41 -25.88 -16.64
C ARG A 101 -10.66 -26.68 -17.03
N GLY A 102 -11.43 -26.21 -18.01
CA GLY A 102 -12.51 -26.91 -18.66
C GLY A 102 -13.28 -27.91 -17.77
N ARG A 103 -12.94 -29.19 -17.84
CA ARG A 103 -13.59 -30.30 -17.13
C ARG A 103 -13.46 -30.24 -15.59
N GLU A 104 -12.47 -29.51 -15.05
CA GLU A 104 -12.25 -29.39 -13.61
C GLU A 104 -13.32 -28.53 -12.92
N LEU A 105 -14.07 -27.73 -13.69
CA LEU A 105 -15.21 -26.94 -13.18
C LEU A 105 -16.33 -27.80 -12.56
N ALA A 106 -16.42 -29.07 -12.92
CA ALA A 106 -17.38 -29.99 -12.32
C ALA A 106 -17.01 -30.42 -10.87
N HIS A 107 -15.76 -30.21 -10.47
CA HIS A 107 -15.21 -30.66 -9.17
C HIS A 107 -14.81 -29.50 -8.26
N VAL A 108 -15.45 -28.35 -8.39
CA VAL A 108 -15.13 -27.13 -7.62
C VAL A 108 -15.24 -27.35 -6.11
N GLU A 109 -16.25 -28.09 -5.65
CA GLU A 109 -16.46 -28.33 -4.22
C GLU A 109 -15.36 -29.21 -3.59
N GLN A 110 -14.89 -30.22 -4.32
CA GLN A 110 -13.80 -31.09 -3.87
C GLN A 110 -12.48 -30.34 -3.77
N THR A 111 -12.26 -29.37 -4.67
CA THR A 111 -11.04 -28.58 -4.74
C THR A 111 -11.00 -27.45 -3.73
N LYS A 112 -12.14 -27.08 -3.16
CA LYS A 112 -12.20 -26.08 -2.07
C LYS A 112 -11.38 -26.52 -0.86
N GLY A 113 -11.34 -27.82 -0.56
CA GLY A 113 -10.53 -28.40 0.50
C GLY A 113 -9.04 -28.09 0.38
N ILE A 114 -8.50 -27.91 -0.84
CA ILE A 114 -7.09 -27.53 -1.07
C ILE A 114 -6.82 -26.12 -0.55
N LEU A 115 -7.74 -25.19 -0.73
CA LEU A 115 -7.61 -23.81 -0.21
C LEU A 115 -7.74 -23.78 1.32
N ASP A 116 -8.63 -24.61 1.85
CA ASP A 116 -8.81 -24.72 3.31
C ASP A 116 -7.55 -25.34 3.95
N GLU A 117 -6.97 -26.40 3.37
CA GLU A 117 -5.70 -26.98 3.81
C GLU A 117 -4.55 -25.98 3.71
N PHE A 118 -4.50 -25.19 2.63
CA PHE A 118 -3.50 -24.14 2.45
C PHE A 118 -3.63 -23.05 3.53
N ALA A 119 -4.84 -22.63 3.85
CA ALA A 119 -5.11 -21.67 4.90
C ALA A 119 -4.79 -22.21 6.28
N GLU A 120 -5.09 -23.49 6.54
CA GLU A 120 -4.81 -24.17 7.81
C GLU A 120 -3.31 -24.25 8.08
N LYS A 121 -2.51 -24.60 7.08
CA LYS A 121 -1.03 -24.63 7.18
C LYS A 121 -0.39 -23.25 7.43
N LEU A 122 -1.12 -22.18 7.19
CA LEU A 122 -0.71 -20.78 7.44
C LEU A 122 -1.41 -20.13 8.62
N SER A 123 -2.30 -20.84 9.32
CA SER A 123 -3.12 -20.31 10.42
C SER A 123 -2.30 -19.77 11.59
N ASP A 124 -1.05 -20.18 11.72
CA ASP A 124 -0.08 -19.70 12.72
C ASP A 124 0.29 -18.23 12.49
N ILE A 125 0.43 -17.80 11.23
CA ILE A 125 0.92 -16.46 10.84
C ILE A 125 -0.07 -15.64 10.03
N ALA A 126 -1.15 -16.25 9.51
CA ALA A 126 -2.12 -15.63 8.63
C ALA A 126 -3.54 -15.72 9.14
N VAL A 127 -4.34 -14.71 8.75
CA VAL A 127 -5.79 -14.69 8.92
C VAL A 127 -6.43 -14.55 7.55
N ILE A 128 -7.56 -15.22 7.35
CA ILE A 128 -8.36 -15.09 6.14
C ILE A 128 -9.03 -13.71 6.15
N ASP A 129 -8.57 -12.81 5.27
CA ASP A 129 -9.15 -11.47 5.05
C ASP A 129 -10.46 -11.59 4.25
N LYS A 130 -10.43 -12.39 3.17
CA LYS A 130 -11.62 -12.72 2.40
C LYS A 130 -11.68 -14.23 2.15
N PRO A 131 -12.82 -14.86 2.47
CA PRO A 131 -13.00 -16.29 2.26
C PRO A 131 -12.93 -16.65 0.78
N ALA A 132 -12.71 -17.93 0.50
CA ALA A 132 -12.65 -18.45 -0.85
C ALA A 132 -13.94 -18.14 -1.62
N LYS A 133 -13.83 -17.37 -2.70
CA LYS A 133 -14.93 -17.00 -3.58
C LYS A 133 -14.63 -17.42 -5.00
N PHE A 134 -15.65 -17.97 -5.66
CA PHE A 134 -15.55 -18.36 -7.07
C PHE A 134 -15.76 -17.13 -7.96
N GLU A 135 -14.78 -16.83 -8.80
CA GLU A 135 -14.82 -15.74 -9.76
C GLU A 135 -14.46 -16.24 -11.17
N GLY A 136 -15.45 -16.35 -12.04
CA GLY A 136 -15.28 -16.80 -13.41
C GLY A 136 -14.82 -18.27 -13.52
N ARG A 137 -13.53 -18.51 -13.72
CA ARG A 137 -12.90 -19.85 -13.80
C ARG A 137 -11.85 -20.08 -12.73
N SER A 138 -11.90 -19.29 -11.68
CA SER A 138 -10.92 -19.35 -10.60
C SER A 138 -11.60 -19.18 -9.25
N MET A 139 -11.07 -19.84 -8.24
CA MET A 139 -11.43 -19.59 -6.86
C MET A 139 -10.32 -18.75 -6.21
N ILE A 140 -10.70 -17.67 -5.56
CA ILE A 140 -9.78 -16.67 -5.03
C ILE A 140 -10.01 -16.53 -3.53
N MET A 141 -8.92 -16.51 -2.77
CA MET A 141 -8.90 -16.27 -1.33
C MET A 141 -7.82 -15.25 -1.00
N PHE A 142 -8.08 -14.38 -0.03
CA PHE A 142 -7.09 -13.42 0.44
C PHE A 142 -6.67 -13.75 1.87
N LEU A 143 -5.36 -13.76 2.07
CA LEU A 143 -4.72 -13.95 3.37
C LEU A 143 -3.94 -12.70 3.74
N THR A 144 -3.97 -12.34 5.01
CA THR A 144 -3.20 -11.24 5.58
C THR A 144 -2.45 -11.71 6.81
N GLU A 145 -1.37 -11.03 7.16
CA GLU A 145 -0.60 -11.30 8.38
C GLU A 145 -1.48 -11.14 9.62
N LYS A 146 -1.38 -12.07 10.55
CA LYS A 146 -2.02 -11.99 11.85
C LYS A 146 -1.28 -10.96 12.71
N ARG A 147 -1.93 -9.89 13.06
CA ARG A 147 -1.42 -8.86 13.98
C ARG A 147 -1.57 -9.27 15.43
#